data_c1b80c3f160ad180bbde8c2a5633367a
#
_entry.id   c1b80c3f160ad180bbde8c2a5633367a
#
_cell.length_a   1.000
_cell.length_b   1.000
_cell.length_c   1.000
_cell.angle_alpha   90.00
_cell.angle_beta   90.00
_cell.angle_gamma   90.00
#
_symmetry.space_group_name_H-M   'P 1'
#
loop_
_entity.id
_entity.type
_entity.pdbx_description
1 polymer ?
#
loop_
_entity_poly.entity_id
_entity_poly.type
_entity_poly.pdbx_seq_one_letter_code
_entity_poly.pdbx_strand_id
1 'polypeptide(L)'
;MQDTVLKHLTALSIGALVVFSSQAVAQSATTDTKSKDHKHAHNHAHDHKKPEPKLIDEAKVQARALSDWENDWQSLYPFLQDGTLDPVWEHKAESGKKTAEEYRAYYNTGFKTDVDRLQIDGDNVAFFKDGKPVQGTYQEDGYEILTYKSGNQGIRFVYEKSGGDAAAPQFIQFSDHEMAPTKVDHFHLYWGDDRAALLKEVTNWPTYFPADWSGADIVKSMTSH
;
A
#
# COMPACT_ATOMS: atom_id res chain seq x y z
N MET A 1 -33.93 -31.35 -38.70
CA MET A 1 -34.57 -32.48 -37.98
C MET A 1 -33.87 -32.65 -36.66
N GLN A 2 -34.69 -32.39 -35.67
CA GLN A 2 -34.62 -32.77 -34.26
C GLN A 2 -33.54 -32.05 -33.43
N ASP A 3 -33.92 -31.05 -32.68
CA ASP A 3 -34.83 -30.96 -31.49
C ASP A 3 -34.12 -31.35 -30.19
N THR A 4 -34.01 -30.33 -29.36
CA THR A 4 -34.43 -30.25 -27.97
C THR A 4 -33.63 -31.07 -26.92
N VAL A 5 -33.11 -30.42 -25.88
CA VAL A 5 -33.78 -30.29 -24.58
C VAL A 5 -33.02 -29.38 -23.61
N LEU A 6 -33.71 -28.35 -23.22
CA LEU A 6 -33.43 -27.45 -22.07
C LEU A 6 -33.72 -28.21 -20.76
N LYS A 7 -32.78 -28.24 -19.81
CA LYS A 7 -33.07 -28.62 -18.43
C LYS A 7 -32.67 -27.50 -17.46
N HIS A 8 -33.70 -26.85 -16.95
CA HIS A 8 -33.62 -26.00 -15.78
C HIS A 8 -33.33 -26.84 -14.54
N LEU A 9 -32.35 -26.41 -13.72
CA LEU A 9 -32.27 -26.84 -12.32
C LEU A 9 -32.31 -25.59 -11.45
N THR A 10 -33.43 -25.40 -10.81
CA THR A 10 -33.69 -24.52 -9.68
C THR A 10 -33.03 -25.11 -8.43
N ALA A 11 -32.11 -24.38 -7.79
CA ALA A 11 -31.62 -24.74 -6.47
C ALA A 11 -32.16 -23.75 -5.44
N LEU A 12 -32.87 -24.30 -4.50
CA LEU A 12 -33.54 -23.69 -3.35
C LEU A 12 -32.47 -23.20 -2.34
N SER A 13 -32.54 -21.95 -1.97
CA SER A 13 -31.76 -21.39 -0.85
C SER A 13 -32.55 -21.60 0.46
N ILE A 14 -31.96 -22.29 1.41
CA ILE A 14 -32.48 -22.39 2.80
C ILE A 14 -31.63 -21.44 3.64
N GLY A 15 -32.23 -20.34 4.07
CA GLY A 15 -31.67 -19.43 5.05
C GLY A 15 -31.83 -19.99 6.47
N ALA A 16 -30.77 -20.05 7.22
CA ALA A 16 -30.79 -20.27 8.66
C ALA A 16 -30.52 -18.98 9.38
N LEU A 17 -31.56 -18.42 9.98
CA LEU A 17 -31.51 -17.25 10.86
C LEU A 17 -31.17 -17.75 12.27
N VAL A 18 -30.01 -17.39 12.80
CA VAL A 18 -29.64 -17.62 14.20
C VAL A 18 -29.84 -16.33 14.98
N VAL A 19 -30.86 -16.32 15.82
CA VAL A 19 -31.17 -15.27 16.77
C VAL A 19 -30.43 -15.58 18.07
N PHE A 20 -29.49 -14.74 18.50
CA PHE A 20 -28.96 -14.80 19.87
C PHE A 20 -29.70 -13.81 20.75
N SER A 21 -30.42 -14.38 21.73
CA SER A 21 -31.12 -13.65 22.79
C SER A 21 -30.14 -13.22 23.87
N SER A 22 -30.13 -11.95 24.18
CA SER A 22 -29.45 -11.37 25.35
C SER A 22 -30.26 -11.68 26.61
N GLN A 23 -29.65 -12.28 27.62
CA GLN A 23 -30.20 -12.28 28.99
C GLN A 23 -29.35 -11.42 29.88
N ALA A 24 -29.94 -10.36 30.35
CA ALA A 24 -29.46 -9.55 31.43
C ALA A 24 -29.81 -10.22 32.78
N VAL A 25 -28.83 -10.39 33.67
CA VAL A 25 -29.08 -10.73 35.06
C VAL A 25 -28.56 -9.57 35.90
N ALA A 26 -29.53 -8.90 36.51
CA ALA A 26 -29.28 -7.95 37.58
C ALA A 26 -29.36 -8.69 38.91
N GLN A 27 -28.42 -8.47 39.81
CA GLN A 27 -28.64 -8.70 41.25
C GLN A 27 -27.84 -7.71 42.13
N SER A 28 -28.57 -7.13 42.91
CA SER A 28 -28.64 -6.22 44.04
C SER A 28 -27.65 -6.47 45.18
N ALA A 29 -27.02 -5.43 45.61
CA ALA A 29 -27.05 -4.72 46.91
C ALA A 29 -26.61 -5.43 48.20
N THR A 30 -25.79 -4.76 48.92
CA THR A 30 -25.64 -4.22 50.29
C THR A 30 -24.38 -4.76 50.95
N THR A 31 -23.57 -4.05 51.73
CA THR A 31 -23.67 -2.92 52.66
C THR A 31 -22.26 -2.46 53.07
N ASP A 32 -22.15 -1.15 53.34
CA ASP A 32 -21.28 -0.43 54.25
C ASP A 32 -20.05 -1.10 54.94
N THR A 33 -18.87 -0.48 54.76
CA THR A 33 -18.07 -0.03 55.89
C THR A 33 -17.04 1.02 55.48
N LYS A 34 -17.03 2.11 56.19
CA LYS A 34 -16.26 3.33 56.11
C LYS A 34 -14.80 3.08 56.47
N SER A 35 -13.85 3.39 55.56
CA SER A 35 -12.46 3.70 55.94
C SER A 35 -11.94 4.81 55.00
N LYS A 36 -11.51 5.89 55.63
CA LYS A 36 -10.84 7.03 55.03
C LYS A 36 -9.41 6.62 54.71
N ASP A 37 -9.03 6.69 53.42
CA ASP A 37 -7.64 6.88 53.07
C ASP A 37 -7.57 7.75 51.82
N HIS A 38 -6.91 8.90 51.97
CA HIS A 38 -6.60 9.84 50.90
C HIS A 38 -5.55 9.23 49.98
N LYS A 39 -5.94 8.79 48.80
CA LYS A 39 -5.04 8.58 47.66
C LYS A 39 -5.33 9.62 46.61
N HIS A 40 -4.38 10.54 46.44
CA HIS A 40 -4.32 11.42 45.28
C HIS A 40 -4.19 10.54 44.04
N ALA A 41 -5.27 10.33 43.31
CA ALA A 41 -5.22 9.81 41.93
C ALA A 41 -4.75 10.94 41.06
N HIS A 42 -3.46 10.96 40.71
CA HIS A 42 -2.98 11.73 39.57
C HIS A 42 -3.52 11.07 38.32
N ASN A 43 -4.64 11.61 37.83
CA ASN A 43 -5.19 11.26 36.53
C ASN A 43 -4.33 11.95 35.49
N HIS A 44 -3.21 11.34 35.12
CA HIS A 44 -2.48 11.72 33.90
C HIS A 44 -3.30 11.24 32.72
N ALA A 45 -4.26 12.06 32.31
CA ALA A 45 -4.81 11.97 30.97
C ALA A 45 -3.64 12.28 30.00
N HIS A 46 -3.03 11.23 29.47
CA HIS A 46 -2.14 11.34 28.34
C HIS A 46 -3.02 11.79 27.17
N ASP A 47 -3.04 13.10 26.97
CA ASP A 47 -3.61 13.71 25.77
C ASP A 47 -2.73 13.23 24.60
N HIS A 48 -3.11 12.13 23.98
CA HIS A 48 -2.48 11.61 22.77
C HIS A 48 -2.81 12.58 21.64
N LYS A 49 -2.09 13.70 21.60
CA LYS A 49 -2.15 14.65 20.51
C LYS A 49 -1.94 13.86 19.21
N LYS A 50 -2.95 13.85 18.36
CA LYS A 50 -2.86 13.20 17.03
C LYS A 50 -1.64 13.81 16.35
N PRO A 51 -0.73 13.02 15.77
CA PRO A 51 0.45 13.57 15.09
C PRO A 51 -0.01 14.54 14.00
N GLU A 52 0.69 15.66 13.88
CA GLU A 52 0.44 16.65 12.83
C GLU A 52 0.59 15.99 11.45
N PRO A 53 -0.25 16.32 10.47
CA PRO A 53 -0.16 15.74 9.16
C PRO A 53 1.15 16.15 8.46
N LYS A 54 1.77 15.21 7.77
CA LYS A 54 2.95 15.45 6.93
C LYS A 54 2.52 16.15 5.65
N LEU A 55 2.88 17.42 5.50
CA LEU A 55 2.56 18.23 4.32
C LEU A 55 3.77 18.34 3.39
N ILE A 56 3.49 18.50 2.10
CA ILE A 56 4.47 18.77 1.06
C ILE A 56 4.69 20.27 0.95
N ASP A 57 5.93 20.71 0.97
CA ASP A 57 6.31 22.08 0.64
C ASP A 57 6.42 22.24 -0.87
N GLU A 58 5.36 22.70 -1.50
CA GLU A 58 5.26 22.83 -2.96
C GLU A 58 6.39 23.67 -3.57
N ALA A 59 6.91 24.64 -2.82
CA ALA A 59 8.04 25.47 -3.28
C ALA A 59 9.36 24.68 -3.46
N LYS A 60 9.44 23.48 -2.87
CA LYS A 60 10.60 22.57 -3.00
C LYS A 60 10.40 21.49 -4.06
N VAL A 61 9.21 21.38 -4.61
CA VAL A 61 8.94 20.38 -5.64
C VAL A 61 9.55 20.82 -6.95
N GLN A 62 10.32 19.93 -7.56
CA GLN A 62 10.94 20.15 -8.87
C GLN A 62 10.51 19.03 -9.82
N ALA A 63 10.40 19.34 -11.11
CA ALA A 63 10.21 18.34 -12.13
C ALA A 63 11.33 17.29 -12.07
N ARG A 64 10.98 16.02 -12.28
CA ARG A 64 11.92 14.90 -12.23
C ARG A 64 11.87 14.16 -13.55
N ALA A 65 13.03 13.93 -14.14
CA ALA A 65 13.14 13.11 -15.33
C ALA A 65 13.01 11.62 -14.97
N LEU A 66 12.52 10.80 -15.89
CA LEU A 66 12.38 9.35 -15.69
C LEU A 66 13.74 8.68 -15.38
N SER A 67 14.84 9.28 -15.83
CA SER A 67 16.22 8.86 -15.54
C SER A 67 16.59 8.91 -14.02
N ASP A 68 15.83 9.60 -13.18
CA ASP A 68 16.03 9.55 -11.72
C ASP A 68 15.81 8.13 -11.18
N TRP A 69 14.93 7.35 -11.83
CA TRP A 69 14.62 5.96 -11.51
C TRP A 69 15.30 4.96 -12.46
N GLU A 70 16.25 5.42 -13.30
CA GLU A 70 16.99 4.55 -14.22
C GLU A 70 17.74 3.46 -13.45
N ASN A 71 17.33 2.21 -13.66
CA ASN A 71 17.88 1.00 -13.06
C ASN A 71 17.09 -0.24 -13.51
N ASP A 72 17.52 -1.39 -13.00
CA ASP A 72 16.79 -2.65 -12.96
C ASP A 72 16.17 -2.82 -11.57
N TRP A 73 14.86 -3.04 -11.50
CA TRP A 73 14.08 -3.04 -10.27
C TRP A 73 13.32 -4.35 -10.10
N GLN A 74 13.23 -4.85 -8.87
CA GLN A 74 12.47 -6.03 -8.50
C GLN A 74 11.31 -5.68 -7.56
N SER A 75 10.18 -6.39 -7.74
CA SER A 75 9.01 -6.23 -6.90
C SER A 75 9.23 -6.79 -5.50
N LEU A 76 8.68 -6.13 -4.48
CA LEU A 76 8.62 -6.66 -3.11
C LEU A 76 7.62 -7.81 -2.94
N TYR A 77 6.68 -7.97 -3.86
CA TYR A 77 5.60 -8.93 -3.68
C TYR A 77 6.06 -10.39 -3.56
N PRO A 78 7.01 -10.90 -4.38
CA PRO A 78 7.57 -12.24 -4.19
C PRO A 78 8.22 -12.44 -2.82
N PHE A 79 9.00 -11.48 -2.32
CA PHE A 79 9.64 -11.54 -1.00
C PHE A 79 8.65 -11.55 0.18
N LEU A 80 7.49 -10.94 -0.01
CA LEU A 80 6.40 -11.04 0.97
C LEU A 80 5.76 -12.43 0.92
N GLN A 81 5.58 -13.01 -0.28
CA GLN A 81 4.93 -14.30 -0.44
C GLN A 81 5.78 -15.45 0.14
N ASP A 82 7.09 -15.42 -0.04
CA ASP A 82 8.01 -16.46 0.43
C ASP A 82 8.42 -16.32 1.91
N GLY A 83 7.98 -15.26 2.61
CA GLY A 83 8.29 -15.01 4.02
C GLY A 83 9.60 -14.28 4.28
N THR A 84 10.36 -13.90 3.25
CA THR A 84 11.61 -13.12 3.40
C THR A 84 11.41 -11.83 4.19
N LEU A 85 10.22 -11.19 4.05
CA LEU A 85 9.88 -9.94 4.75
C LEU A 85 9.28 -10.14 6.15
N ASP A 86 9.15 -11.36 6.66
CA ASP A 86 8.54 -11.59 7.98
C ASP A 86 9.24 -10.80 9.12
N PRO A 87 10.60 -10.67 9.16
CA PRO A 87 11.26 -9.84 10.16
C PRO A 87 10.83 -8.36 10.15
N VAL A 88 10.40 -7.84 8.98
CA VAL A 88 9.90 -6.46 8.87
C VAL A 88 8.59 -6.30 9.62
N TRP A 89 7.71 -7.30 9.54
CA TRP A 89 6.41 -7.26 10.22
C TRP A 89 6.56 -7.42 11.72
N GLU A 90 7.49 -8.27 12.16
CA GLU A 90 7.85 -8.42 13.58
C GLU A 90 8.37 -7.09 14.14
N HIS A 91 9.31 -6.44 13.46
CA HIS A 91 9.84 -5.14 13.86
C HIS A 91 8.74 -4.05 13.92
N LYS A 92 7.86 -3.98 12.91
CA LYS A 92 6.75 -3.00 12.93
C LYS A 92 5.75 -3.26 14.05
N ALA A 93 5.56 -4.52 14.46
CA ALA A 93 4.66 -4.90 15.54
C ALA A 93 5.16 -4.42 16.92
N GLU A 94 6.45 -4.16 17.10
CA GLU A 94 7.01 -3.59 18.34
C GLU A 94 6.38 -2.23 18.68
N SER A 95 5.86 -1.51 17.69
CA SER A 95 5.10 -0.26 17.91
C SER A 95 3.77 -0.45 18.63
N GLY A 96 3.28 -1.67 18.76
CA GLY A 96 2.02 -2.03 19.42
C GLY A 96 0.74 -1.60 18.68
N LYS A 97 0.83 -1.05 17.47
CA LYS A 97 -0.33 -0.59 16.68
C LYS A 97 -1.08 -1.73 16.01
N LYS A 98 -0.34 -2.74 15.54
CA LYS A 98 -0.84 -3.94 14.86
C LYS A 98 0.06 -5.12 15.21
N THR A 99 -0.47 -6.35 15.07
CA THR A 99 0.35 -7.57 15.12
C THR A 99 1.18 -7.72 13.85
N ALA A 100 2.20 -8.56 13.86
CA ALA A 100 3.00 -8.88 12.68
C ALA A 100 2.12 -9.46 11.54
N GLU A 101 1.17 -10.32 11.89
CA GLU A 101 0.21 -10.91 10.94
C GLU A 101 -0.70 -9.85 10.30
N GLU A 102 -1.21 -8.89 11.09
CA GLU A 102 -2.01 -7.78 10.58
C GLU A 102 -1.20 -6.87 9.66
N TYR A 103 0.08 -6.61 9.97
CA TYR A 103 0.97 -5.88 9.08
C TYR A 103 1.20 -6.66 7.77
N ARG A 104 1.52 -7.95 7.86
CA ARG A 104 1.69 -8.79 6.67
C ARG A 104 0.46 -8.78 5.77
N ALA A 105 -0.73 -8.91 6.33
CA ALA A 105 -1.98 -8.86 5.57
C ALA A 105 -2.20 -7.50 4.90
N TYR A 106 -1.90 -6.40 5.60
CA TYR A 106 -1.99 -5.04 5.07
C TYR A 106 -1.05 -4.83 3.88
N TYR A 107 0.23 -5.21 4.02
CA TYR A 107 1.22 -5.08 2.97
C TYR A 107 1.03 -6.09 1.83
N ASN A 108 0.43 -7.26 2.09
CA ASN A 108 0.03 -8.19 1.04
C ASN A 108 -0.98 -7.58 0.07
N THR A 109 -1.90 -6.77 0.57
CA THR A 109 -2.80 -5.98 -0.29
C THR A 109 -2.03 -4.85 -1.00
N GLY A 110 -1.17 -4.14 -0.26
CA GLY A 110 -0.44 -2.99 -0.78
C GLY A 110 0.56 -3.32 -1.89
N PHE A 111 1.35 -4.34 -1.71
CA PHE A 111 2.42 -4.70 -2.66
C PHE A 111 1.97 -5.57 -3.82
N LYS A 112 0.75 -6.08 -3.79
CA LYS A 112 0.24 -7.03 -4.79
C LYS A 112 0.42 -6.49 -6.21
N THR A 113 1.11 -7.27 -7.05
CA THR A 113 1.36 -6.99 -8.46
C THR A 113 1.60 -8.28 -9.24
N ASP A 114 1.39 -8.23 -10.54
CA ASP A 114 1.77 -9.24 -11.52
C ASP A 114 3.01 -8.81 -12.34
N VAL A 115 3.60 -7.64 -12.00
CA VAL A 115 4.84 -7.14 -12.61
C VAL A 115 5.98 -7.43 -11.63
N ASP A 116 6.78 -8.45 -11.95
CA ASP A 116 7.85 -8.91 -11.05
C ASP A 116 9.10 -8.05 -11.13
N ARG A 117 9.34 -7.44 -12.28
CA ARG A 117 10.54 -6.65 -12.58
C ARG A 117 10.18 -5.47 -13.46
N LEU A 118 10.92 -4.37 -13.26
CA LEU A 118 10.92 -3.21 -14.13
C LEU A 118 12.35 -2.93 -14.59
N GLN A 119 12.51 -2.54 -15.84
CA GLN A 119 13.76 -1.97 -16.32
C GLN A 119 13.47 -0.58 -16.87
N ILE A 120 14.19 0.42 -16.36
CA ILE A 120 14.06 1.82 -16.74
C ILE A 120 15.39 2.25 -17.34
N ASP A 121 15.36 2.70 -18.61
CA ASP A 121 16.53 3.15 -19.38
C ASP A 121 16.13 4.40 -20.18
N GLY A 122 16.62 5.57 -19.74
CA GLY A 122 16.19 6.86 -20.26
C GLY A 122 14.67 7.03 -20.15
N ASP A 123 14.00 7.20 -21.30
CA ASP A 123 12.54 7.38 -21.39
C ASP A 123 11.78 6.05 -21.57
N ASN A 124 12.47 4.91 -21.51
CA ASN A 124 11.87 3.61 -21.76
C ASN A 124 11.64 2.86 -20.46
N VAL A 125 10.46 2.25 -20.32
CA VAL A 125 10.12 1.35 -19.22
C VAL A 125 9.67 0.01 -19.76
N ALA A 126 10.34 -1.06 -19.35
CA ALA A 126 9.93 -2.43 -19.61
C ALA A 126 9.30 -3.03 -18.36
N PHE A 127 8.07 -3.50 -18.47
CA PHE A 127 7.30 -4.19 -17.45
C PHE A 127 7.39 -5.69 -17.70
N PHE A 128 7.94 -6.45 -16.78
CA PHE A 128 8.06 -7.90 -16.92
C PHE A 128 6.95 -8.60 -16.13
N LYS A 129 6.16 -9.41 -16.85
CA LYS A 129 5.14 -10.31 -16.29
C LYS A 129 5.47 -11.74 -16.73
N ASP A 130 5.69 -12.63 -15.79
CA ASP A 130 6.10 -14.02 -16.10
C ASP A 130 7.32 -14.06 -17.06
N GLY A 131 8.29 -13.17 -16.85
CA GLY A 131 9.49 -13.04 -17.67
C GLY A 131 9.30 -12.44 -19.06
N LYS A 132 8.08 -12.00 -19.43
CA LYS A 132 7.78 -11.39 -20.71
C LYS A 132 7.71 -9.87 -20.59
N PRO A 133 8.53 -9.12 -21.33
CA PRO A 133 8.51 -7.68 -21.29
C PRO A 133 7.34 -7.10 -22.12
N VAL A 134 6.76 -6.02 -21.59
CA VAL A 134 5.92 -5.07 -22.32
C VAL A 134 6.59 -3.72 -22.17
N GLN A 135 6.91 -3.04 -23.27
CA GLN A 135 7.73 -1.83 -23.27
C GLN A 135 6.92 -0.60 -23.66
N GLY A 136 7.11 0.49 -22.92
CA GLY A 136 6.60 1.81 -23.26
C GLY A 136 7.70 2.85 -23.25
N THR A 137 7.60 3.84 -24.14
CA THR A 137 8.38 5.08 -24.09
C THR A 137 7.48 6.15 -23.51
N TYR A 138 7.99 6.90 -22.53
CA TYR A 138 7.19 7.83 -21.75
C TYR A 138 7.79 9.23 -21.78
N GLN A 139 6.93 10.23 -21.69
CA GLN A 139 7.28 11.63 -21.56
C GLN A 139 6.70 12.19 -20.26
N GLU A 140 7.35 13.20 -19.74
CA GLU A 140 6.94 13.90 -18.52
C GLU A 140 5.55 14.53 -18.70
N ASP A 141 4.65 14.33 -17.71
CA ASP A 141 3.29 14.91 -17.64
C ASP A 141 3.09 15.64 -16.31
N GLY A 142 4.19 16.14 -15.71
CA GLY A 142 4.20 16.92 -14.48
C GLY A 142 4.10 16.12 -13.20
N TYR A 143 3.59 16.75 -12.14
CA TYR A 143 3.36 16.11 -10.86
C TYR A 143 2.03 16.54 -10.23
N GLU A 144 1.56 15.75 -9.26
CA GLU A 144 0.37 16.04 -8.47
C GLU A 144 0.67 15.87 -6.97
N ILE A 145 0.19 16.81 -6.15
CA ILE A 145 0.23 16.68 -4.70
C ILE A 145 -1.12 16.16 -4.22
N LEU A 146 -1.14 14.96 -3.68
CA LEU A 146 -2.34 14.30 -3.18
C LEU A 146 -2.48 14.49 -1.68
N THR A 147 -3.69 14.82 -1.21
CA THR A 147 -4.02 14.81 0.22
C THR A 147 -4.85 13.56 0.51
N TYR A 148 -4.30 12.67 1.35
CA TYR A 148 -4.94 11.43 1.75
C TYR A 148 -5.96 11.65 2.88
N LYS A 149 -6.85 10.67 3.12
CA LYS A 149 -7.83 10.71 4.23
C LYS A 149 -7.22 10.89 5.61
N SER A 150 -5.95 10.49 5.78
CA SER A 150 -5.19 10.73 7.00
C SER A 150 -4.84 12.19 7.24
N GLY A 151 -4.94 13.04 6.22
CA GLY A 151 -4.47 14.42 6.17
C GLY A 151 -3.02 14.55 5.68
N ASN A 152 -2.26 13.45 5.58
CA ASN A 152 -0.92 13.47 5.01
C ASN A 152 -0.97 13.77 3.52
N GLN A 153 0.09 14.38 3.00
CA GLN A 153 0.27 14.59 1.58
C GLN A 153 1.35 13.66 1.02
N GLY A 154 1.22 13.36 -0.27
CA GLY A 154 2.21 12.65 -1.07
C GLY A 154 2.28 13.22 -2.46
N ILE A 155 3.39 12.98 -3.13
CA ILE A 155 3.65 13.44 -4.50
C ILE A 155 3.54 12.27 -5.47
N ARG A 156 3.02 12.54 -6.67
CA ARG A 156 3.01 11.65 -7.83
C ARG A 156 3.68 12.35 -8.98
N PHE A 157 4.82 11.86 -9.43
CA PHE A 157 5.43 12.27 -10.71
C PHE A 157 4.81 11.46 -11.82
N VAL A 158 4.22 12.12 -12.79
CA VAL A 158 3.36 11.52 -13.81
C VAL A 158 4.06 11.54 -15.15
N TYR A 159 3.96 10.42 -15.86
CA TYR A 159 4.47 10.28 -17.23
C TYR A 159 3.39 9.67 -18.13
N GLU A 160 3.30 10.19 -19.34
CA GLU A 160 2.38 9.72 -20.36
C GLU A 160 3.14 8.95 -21.45
N LYS A 161 2.55 7.86 -21.91
CA LYS A 161 3.13 7.05 -22.99
C LYS A 161 3.16 7.83 -24.29
N SER A 162 4.37 7.97 -24.86
CA SER A 162 4.62 8.59 -26.18
C SER A 162 4.88 7.55 -27.27
N GLY A 163 5.15 6.27 -26.91
CA GLY A 163 5.45 5.21 -27.86
C GLY A 163 5.55 3.84 -27.21
N GLY A 164 5.97 2.85 -28.00
CA GLY A 164 6.16 1.47 -27.53
C GLY A 164 4.96 0.56 -27.79
N ASP A 165 4.87 -0.53 -27.01
CA ASP A 165 3.86 -1.56 -27.17
C ASP A 165 2.45 -1.04 -26.87
N ALA A 166 1.48 -1.53 -27.63
CA ALA A 166 0.07 -1.19 -27.40
C ALA A 166 -0.42 -1.64 -26.00
N ALA A 167 0.15 -2.73 -25.47
CA ALA A 167 -0.18 -3.26 -24.17
C ALA A 167 0.50 -2.53 -22.99
N ALA A 168 1.45 -1.62 -23.27
CA ALA A 168 2.05 -0.79 -22.23
C ALA A 168 1.03 0.24 -21.71
N PRO A 169 0.98 0.49 -20.37
CA PRO A 169 0.01 1.41 -19.78
C PRO A 169 0.18 2.83 -20.33
N GLN A 170 -0.95 3.55 -20.48
CA GLN A 170 -0.93 4.93 -21.01
C GLN A 170 -0.27 5.90 -20.04
N PHE A 171 -0.42 5.70 -18.74
CA PHE A 171 0.17 6.55 -17.69
C PHE A 171 0.92 5.70 -16.66
N ILE A 172 2.04 6.24 -16.18
CA ILE A 172 2.78 5.73 -15.04
C ILE A 172 3.02 6.86 -14.05
N GLN A 173 3.00 6.54 -12.74
CA GLN A 173 3.15 7.54 -11.68
C GLN A 173 4.07 6.99 -10.60
N PHE A 174 5.14 7.72 -10.31
CA PHE A 174 6.12 7.39 -9.27
C PHE A 174 5.84 8.15 -7.98
N SER A 175 6.08 7.49 -6.85
CA SER A 175 6.05 8.10 -5.52
C SER A 175 7.14 7.47 -4.64
N ASP A 176 8.09 8.27 -4.17
CA ASP A 176 9.29 7.82 -3.45
C ASP A 176 9.70 8.71 -2.26
N HIS A 177 8.84 9.62 -1.84
CA HIS A 177 9.08 10.57 -0.75
C HIS A 177 10.02 11.73 -1.07
N GLU A 178 10.65 11.77 -2.24
CA GLU A 178 11.52 12.85 -2.68
C GLU A 178 10.75 13.92 -3.46
N MET A 179 11.21 15.17 -3.37
CA MET A 179 10.54 16.31 -4.01
C MET A 179 11.38 16.92 -5.13
N ALA A 180 12.63 16.51 -5.28
CA ALA A 180 13.58 17.01 -6.25
C ALA A 180 14.40 15.87 -6.88
N PRO A 181 15.05 16.09 -8.03
CA PRO A 181 15.87 15.10 -8.70
C PRO A 181 16.87 14.42 -7.77
N THR A 182 16.76 13.12 -7.62
CA THR A 182 17.69 12.30 -6.83
C THR A 182 17.54 10.83 -7.19
N LYS A 183 18.57 10.02 -6.94
CA LYS A 183 18.48 8.57 -6.97
C LYS A 183 17.82 8.08 -5.68
N VAL A 184 17.01 7.05 -5.80
CA VAL A 184 16.25 6.48 -4.68
C VAL A 184 16.54 4.98 -4.52
N ASP A 185 16.33 4.49 -3.31
CA ASP A 185 16.49 3.06 -3.00
C ASP A 185 15.21 2.26 -3.25
N HIS A 186 14.08 2.93 -3.33
CA HIS A 186 12.79 2.30 -3.64
C HIS A 186 11.77 3.33 -4.10
N PHE A 187 10.72 2.85 -4.73
CA PHE A 187 9.55 3.66 -5.07
C PHE A 187 8.29 2.82 -5.14
N HIS A 188 7.16 3.51 -5.09
CA HIS A 188 5.84 2.97 -5.43
C HIS A 188 5.50 3.36 -6.85
N LEU A 189 5.01 2.41 -7.65
CA LEU A 189 4.58 2.67 -9.02
C LEU A 189 3.09 2.39 -9.18
N TYR A 190 2.42 3.30 -9.87
CA TYR A 190 1.03 3.19 -10.25
C TYR A 190 0.94 3.31 -11.76
N TRP A 191 0.15 2.47 -12.41
CA TRP A 191 0.03 2.47 -13.87
C TRP A 191 -1.36 2.09 -14.33
N GLY A 192 -1.75 2.58 -15.50
CA GLY A 192 -3.04 2.33 -16.13
C GLY A 192 -3.32 3.28 -17.28
N ASP A 193 -4.54 3.21 -17.80
CA ASP A 193 -4.94 3.99 -18.96
C ASP A 193 -5.77 5.24 -18.62
N ASP A 194 -6.13 5.41 -17.35
CA ASP A 194 -6.88 6.59 -16.85
C ASP A 194 -6.04 7.33 -15.80
N ARG A 195 -5.46 8.47 -16.20
CA ARG A 195 -4.65 9.33 -15.35
C ARG A 195 -5.37 9.75 -14.07
N ALA A 196 -6.62 10.16 -14.18
CA ALA A 196 -7.39 10.67 -13.06
C ALA A 196 -7.79 9.56 -12.06
N ALA A 197 -8.02 8.33 -12.55
CA ALA A 197 -8.29 7.19 -11.71
C ALA A 197 -7.07 6.82 -10.85
N LEU A 198 -5.86 6.92 -11.41
CA LEU A 198 -4.59 6.63 -10.72
C LEU A 198 -4.26 7.65 -9.62
N LEU A 199 -4.79 8.88 -9.70
CA LEU A 199 -4.59 9.93 -8.70
C LEU A 199 -5.52 9.81 -7.48
N LYS A 200 -6.48 8.90 -7.50
CA LYS A 200 -7.32 8.62 -6.34
C LYS A 200 -6.51 7.88 -5.27
N GLU A 201 -6.91 8.05 -4.01
CA GLU A 201 -6.36 7.25 -2.93
C GLU A 201 -6.69 5.76 -3.16
N VAL A 202 -5.65 4.94 -3.27
CA VAL A 202 -5.74 3.51 -3.56
C VAL A 202 -5.23 2.68 -2.39
N THR A 203 -5.66 1.44 -2.32
CA THR A 203 -5.22 0.48 -1.29
C THR A 203 -4.06 -0.40 -1.75
N ASN A 204 -3.64 -0.26 -3.02
CA ASN A 204 -2.56 -1.01 -3.64
C ASN A 204 -1.48 -0.04 -4.12
N TRP A 205 -0.24 -0.29 -3.71
CA TRP A 205 0.95 0.51 -4.02
C TRP A 205 2.15 -0.41 -4.29
N PRO A 206 2.21 -1.08 -5.44
CA PRO A 206 3.33 -1.94 -5.80
C PRO A 206 4.65 -1.21 -5.58
N THR A 207 5.58 -1.88 -4.90
CA THR A 207 6.83 -1.30 -4.44
C THR A 207 8.00 -2.06 -5.02
N TYR A 208 9.00 -1.32 -5.46
CA TYR A 208 10.17 -1.85 -6.15
C TYR A 208 11.46 -1.39 -5.47
N PHE A 209 12.43 -2.31 -5.40
CA PHE A 209 13.80 -2.11 -4.92
C PHE A 209 14.78 -2.47 -6.03
N PRO A 210 16.06 -2.03 -5.98
CA PRO A 210 17.06 -2.41 -6.96
C PRO A 210 17.16 -3.94 -7.12
N ALA A 211 17.26 -4.43 -8.34
CA ALA A 211 17.25 -5.87 -8.63
C ALA A 211 18.51 -6.60 -8.13
N ASP A 212 19.58 -5.87 -7.85
CA ASP A 212 20.83 -6.39 -7.27
C ASP A 212 20.81 -6.48 -5.74
N TRP A 213 19.75 -5.97 -5.08
CA TRP A 213 19.62 -6.10 -3.63
C TRP A 213 19.11 -7.49 -3.25
N SER A 214 19.77 -8.08 -2.24
CA SER A 214 19.29 -9.31 -1.63
C SER A 214 18.06 -9.04 -0.74
N GLY A 215 17.30 -10.11 -0.42
CA GLY A 215 16.23 -10.01 0.56
C GLY A 215 16.69 -9.47 1.93
N ALA A 216 17.93 -9.77 2.33
CA ALA A 216 18.52 -9.25 3.57
C ALA A 216 18.78 -7.73 3.50
N ASP A 217 19.21 -7.21 2.35
CA ASP A 217 19.41 -5.77 2.14
C ASP A 217 18.06 -5.03 2.21
N ILE A 218 17.04 -5.59 1.58
CA ILE A 218 15.67 -5.06 1.61
C ILE A 218 15.12 -5.04 3.05
N VAL A 219 15.23 -6.15 3.79
CA VAL A 219 14.79 -6.23 5.19
C VAL A 219 15.51 -5.18 6.03
N LYS A 220 16.83 -5.05 5.88
CA LYS A 220 17.62 -4.04 6.57
C LYS A 220 17.14 -2.62 6.28
N SER A 221 16.90 -2.29 5.02
CA SER A 221 16.38 -0.97 4.62
C SER A 221 15.01 -0.71 5.26
N MET A 222 14.08 -1.66 5.17
CA MET A 222 12.71 -1.51 5.68
C MET A 222 12.60 -1.47 7.21
N THR A 223 13.61 -1.94 7.94
CA THR A 223 13.67 -1.90 9.42
C THR A 223 14.50 -0.74 9.97
N SER A 224 15.16 0.04 9.11
CA SER A 224 16.00 1.18 9.50
C SER A 224 15.23 2.50 9.60
N HIS A 225 13.92 2.50 9.34
CA HIS A 225 13.07 3.71 9.28
C HIS A 225 11.99 3.72 10.35
#